data_a49aab22f6dcc2861c8c0fc6ed04bc65
#
_entry.id   a49aab22f6dcc2861c8c0fc6ed04bc65
#
_cell.length_a   1.000
_cell.length_b   1.000
_cell.length_c   1.000
_cell.angle_alpha   90.00
_cell.angle_beta   90.00
_cell.angle_gamma   90.00
#
_symmetry.space_group_name_H-M   'P 1'
#
loop_
_entity.id
_entity.type
_entity.pdbx_description
1 polymer ?
#
loop_
_entity_poly.entity_id
_entity_poly.type
_entity_poly.pdbx_seq_one_letter_code
_entity_poly.pdbx_strand_id
1 'polypeptide(L)'
;MNPTAFIAKWQASTRNERAAAQEHFLDLCALLGEPTPNTDPTGAAYAFEKGATKASGGDGWADVWRRGRFAWEYKGKHKDLDAAHRQLLQYAGALENPPLLVTCDIERIVIRTNWTNAVSERHEVRLEELADPRRLALLKAVFFDPERLRPGKTRAALTAEAAARFAELAGRLRARGHDAQAVAHFVNRLVFCLFADDVDLLPLGLFERMLDASRRAPSRFEGYARRVFAAMAQRGGEVDFTPVAWFNGGLFDDDGALPLDAADITLVQGAAALDWAEVDPSILGTLFERGLDPDKRSQLGAHYTAREMIELLIDPVVRRPLLAEWAKVRDGIAAAMAVAADPAASTRAKRAAPGRATALFRGFLDRLRAFRVLDPACGSGNFLYLALLALKDLEHQAMVEAEALGLQREFPQVGPEAVLGLEVNPYAAELARVSVWIGHIQWARRHGYPAPSDPVLRTLDTIATRDALLAADDAGGTILALWPAADAVVGNPPFLGGKRLRTVLGDAYCARLFAA
;
A
#
# COMPACT_ATOMS: atom_id res chain seq x y z
N MET A 1 28.44 -12.03 28.08
CA MET A 1 29.51 -11.43 27.24
C MET A 1 29.49 -9.92 27.45
N ASN A 2 30.63 -9.21 27.45
CA ASN A 2 30.61 -7.75 27.50
C ASN A 2 30.70 -7.13 26.11
N PRO A 3 30.29 -5.85 25.92
CA PRO A 3 30.26 -5.22 24.60
C PRO A 3 31.62 -5.22 23.87
N THR A 4 32.70 -4.95 24.58
CA THR A 4 34.06 -4.91 23.97
C THR A 4 34.47 -6.27 23.41
N ALA A 5 34.20 -7.36 24.15
CA ALA A 5 34.52 -8.72 23.70
C ALA A 5 33.64 -9.15 22.51
N PHE A 6 32.36 -8.75 22.51
CA PHE A 6 31.44 -8.99 21.39
C PHE A 6 31.92 -8.28 20.12
N ILE A 7 32.22 -6.99 20.21
CA ILE A 7 32.69 -6.19 19.09
C ILE A 7 33.99 -6.78 18.51
N ALA A 8 34.99 -7.06 19.37
CA ALA A 8 36.26 -7.63 18.93
C ALA A 8 36.11 -8.98 18.20
N LYS A 9 35.24 -9.87 18.73
CA LYS A 9 34.96 -11.16 18.10
C LYS A 9 34.37 -11.00 16.70
N TRP A 10 33.35 -10.16 16.56
CA TRP A 10 32.59 -10.07 15.30
C TRP A 10 33.23 -9.16 14.27
N GLN A 11 34.06 -8.18 14.67
CA GLN A 11 34.94 -7.44 13.74
C GLN A 11 35.99 -8.34 13.09
N ALA A 12 36.55 -9.29 13.83
CA ALA A 12 37.54 -10.23 13.32
C ALA A 12 36.93 -11.38 12.49
N SER A 13 35.61 -11.53 12.49
CA SER A 13 34.94 -12.66 11.82
C SER A 13 34.95 -12.50 10.31
N THR A 14 35.47 -13.51 9.59
CA THR A 14 35.42 -13.66 8.14
C THR A 14 34.46 -14.76 7.68
N ARG A 15 33.63 -15.29 8.59
CA ARG A 15 32.70 -16.38 8.30
C ARG A 15 31.60 -15.94 7.35
N ASN A 16 31.11 -16.89 6.55
CA ASN A 16 29.96 -16.65 5.69
C ASN A 16 28.66 -16.56 6.53
N GLU A 17 27.62 -15.97 5.93
CA GLU A 17 26.31 -15.71 6.56
C GLU A 17 25.76 -16.92 7.30
N ARG A 18 25.65 -18.08 6.62
CA ARG A 18 25.03 -19.29 7.16
C ARG A 18 25.76 -19.87 8.36
N ALA A 19 27.08 -19.74 8.40
CA ALA A 19 27.91 -20.24 9.51
C ALA A 19 27.95 -19.27 10.69
N ALA A 20 27.68 -17.98 10.46
CA ALA A 20 27.82 -16.94 11.46
C ALA A 20 26.48 -16.55 12.11
N ALA A 21 25.35 -16.64 11.41
CA ALA A 21 24.06 -16.12 11.83
C ALA A 21 23.59 -16.64 13.20
N GLN A 22 23.54 -17.95 13.37
CA GLN A 22 23.07 -18.53 14.65
C GLN A 22 24.04 -18.23 15.80
N GLU A 23 25.36 -18.32 15.58
CA GLU A 23 26.36 -18.03 16.60
C GLU A 23 26.31 -16.54 16.99
N HIS A 24 26.21 -15.64 16.00
CA HIS A 24 26.06 -14.21 16.27
C HIS A 24 24.83 -13.92 17.11
N PHE A 25 23.69 -14.56 16.78
CA PHE A 25 22.46 -14.36 17.52
C PHE A 25 22.55 -14.88 18.97
N LEU A 26 23.17 -16.04 19.18
CA LEU A 26 23.39 -16.59 20.52
C LEU A 26 24.32 -15.70 21.36
N ASP A 27 25.39 -15.19 20.76
CA ASP A 27 26.29 -14.23 21.40
C ASP A 27 25.59 -12.91 21.74
N LEU A 28 24.69 -12.45 20.85
CA LEU A 28 23.89 -11.26 21.08
C LEU A 28 22.93 -11.47 22.26
N CYS A 29 22.29 -12.63 22.36
CA CYS A 29 21.49 -12.99 23.54
C CYS A 29 22.35 -12.97 24.83
N ALA A 30 23.56 -13.54 24.77
CA ALA A 30 24.48 -13.53 25.91
C ALA A 30 24.96 -12.11 26.28
N LEU A 31 25.15 -11.23 25.31
CA LEU A 31 25.49 -9.82 25.51
C LEU A 31 24.35 -9.05 26.20
N LEU A 32 23.11 -9.28 25.76
CA LEU A 32 21.91 -8.58 26.26
C LEU A 32 21.35 -9.18 27.55
N GLY A 33 21.80 -10.39 27.91
CA GLY A 33 21.26 -11.14 29.06
C GLY A 33 19.87 -11.73 28.80
N GLU A 34 19.57 -12.06 27.54
CA GLU A 34 18.28 -12.56 27.08
C GLU A 34 18.29 -14.06 26.80
N PRO A 35 17.15 -14.75 26.95
CA PRO A 35 17.05 -16.16 26.61
C PRO A 35 17.26 -16.38 25.09
N THR A 36 17.77 -17.55 24.73
CA THR A 36 17.98 -17.98 23.34
C THR A 36 16.76 -18.73 22.82
N PRO A 37 16.59 -18.89 21.49
CA PRO A 37 15.54 -19.74 20.93
C PRO A 37 15.54 -21.18 21.46
N ASN A 38 16.70 -21.71 21.86
CA ASN A 38 16.83 -23.06 22.45
C ASN A 38 16.07 -23.24 23.77
N THR A 39 15.61 -22.16 24.40
CA THR A 39 14.76 -22.22 25.63
C THR A 39 13.32 -22.62 25.33
N ASP A 40 12.89 -22.60 24.05
CA ASP A 40 11.59 -23.08 23.59
C ASP A 40 11.76 -24.33 22.69
N PRO A 41 11.75 -25.54 23.27
CA PRO A 41 11.97 -26.76 22.49
C PRO A 41 10.87 -27.05 21.45
N THR A 42 9.71 -26.39 21.56
CA THR A 42 8.60 -26.56 20.62
C THR A 42 8.68 -25.57 19.44
N GLY A 43 9.47 -24.49 19.58
CA GLY A 43 9.51 -23.39 18.63
C GLY A 43 8.18 -22.64 18.45
N ALA A 44 7.24 -22.82 19.39
CA ALA A 44 5.91 -22.23 19.31
C ALA A 44 5.91 -20.72 19.57
N ALA A 45 6.83 -20.23 20.40
CA ALA A 45 6.94 -18.82 20.74
C ALA A 45 8.30 -18.20 20.38
N TYR A 46 9.36 -19.02 20.27
CA TYR A 46 10.70 -18.56 19.98
C TYR A 46 11.47 -19.63 19.19
N ALA A 47 11.88 -19.35 17.97
CA ALA A 47 12.48 -20.35 17.09
C ALA A 47 13.57 -19.76 16.18
N PHE A 48 14.56 -20.59 15.86
CA PHE A 48 15.39 -20.45 14.68
C PHE A 48 14.64 -20.99 13.44
N GLU A 49 14.92 -20.41 12.28
CA GLU A 49 14.40 -20.88 10.97
C GLU A 49 12.87 -21.06 10.98
N LYS A 50 12.13 -20.04 11.50
CA LYS A 50 10.67 -20.08 11.52
C LYS A 50 10.13 -20.07 10.09
N GLY A 51 9.32 -21.07 9.73
CA GLY A 51 8.68 -21.17 8.44
C GLY A 51 8.20 -22.57 8.12
N ALA A 52 7.58 -22.74 6.94
CA ALA A 52 7.23 -24.05 6.44
C ALA A 52 8.50 -24.84 6.10
N THR A 53 8.59 -26.06 6.61
CA THR A 53 9.63 -27.01 6.19
C THR A 53 9.37 -27.34 4.73
N LYS A 54 10.08 -26.68 3.83
CA LYS A 54 9.97 -27.02 2.39
C LYS A 54 10.49 -28.43 2.21
N ALA A 55 9.67 -29.30 1.66
CA ALA A 55 10.09 -30.64 1.23
C ALA A 55 11.28 -30.62 0.24
N SER A 56 11.63 -29.44 -0.27
CA SER A 56 12.73 -29.16 -1.20
C SER A 56 13.97 -28.50 -0.57
N GLY A 57 14.02 -28.29 0.77
CA GLY A 57 15.20 -27.72 1.44
C GLY A 57 15.40 -26.22 1.16
N GLY A 58 14.37 -25.41 1.20
CA GLY A 58 14.48 -23.95 1.10
C GLY A 58 14.51 -23.25 2.47
N ASP A 59 15.00 -22.00 2.48
CA ASP A 59 15.10 -21.16 3.68
C ASP A 59 13.73 -20.88 4.31
N GLY A 60 13.69 -20.75 5.64
CA GLY A 60 12.49 -20.37 6.39
C GLY A 60 12.00 -18.96 6.07
N TRP A 61 10.90 -18.54 6.70
CA TRP A 61 10.35 -17.18 6.54
C TRP A 61 11.15 -16.13 7.33
N ALA A 62 11.86 -16.55 8.37
CA ALA A 62 12.78 -15.73 9.15
C ALA A 62 13.84 -16.62 9.80
N ASP A 63 15.10 -16.13 9.86
CA ASP A 63 16.20 -16.83 10.54
C ASP A 63 15.96 -16.97 12.04
N VAL A 64 15.38 -15.94 12.66
CA VAL A 64 14.92 -15.98 14.06
C VAL A 64 13.57 -15.29 14.18
N TRP A 65 12.67 -15.91 14.93
CA TRP A 65 11.37 -15.34 15.23
C TRP A 65 11.02 -15.49 16.71
N ARG A 66 10.48 -14.43 17.29
CA ARG A 66 9.94 -14.44 18.66
C ARG A 66 8.55 -13.81 18.65
N ARG A 67 7.56 -14.61 19.04
CA ARG A 67 6.13 -14.22 19.02
C ARG A 67 5.91 -12.90 19.77
N GLY A 68 5.19 -11.98 19.11
CA GLY A 68 4.84 -10.67 19.67
C GLY A 68 6.02 -9.74 19.93
N ARG A 69 7.21 -10.04 19.35
CA ARG A 69 8.41 -9.23 19.52
C ARG A 69 9.06 -8.88 18.19
N PHE A 70 9.63 -9.86 17.50
CA PHE A 70 10.35 -9.59 16.26
C PHE A 70 10.38 -10.78 15.30
N ALA A 71 10.58 -10.47 14.02
CA ALA A 71 11.17 -11.37 13.03
C ALA A 71 12.53 -10.80 12.62
N TRP A 72 13.52 -11.67 12.51
CA TRP A 72 14.92 -11.33 12.29
C TRP A 72 15.48 -12.10 11.11
N GLU A 73 16.11 -11.39 10.17
CA GLU A 73 16.74 -11.95 8.99
C GLU A 73 18.20 -11.54 8.92
N TYR A 74 19.07 -12.49 8.65
CA TYR A 74 20.49 -12.24 8.40
C TYR A 74 20.78 -12.14 6.89
N LYS A 75 21.79 -11.41 6.55
CA LYS A 75 22.40 -11.38 5.22
C LYS A 75 23.92 -11.30 5.35
N GLY A 76 24.61 -11.72 4.30
CA GLY A 76 26.07 -11.60 4.22
C GLY A 76 26.52 -10.14 4.32
N LYS A 77 27.75 -9.91 4.77
CA LYS A 77 28.35 -8.58 4.92
C LYS A 77 28.15 -7.74 3.64
N HIS A 78 27.78 -6.48 3.83
CA HIS A 78 27.56 -5.50 2.75
C HIS A 78 26.42 -5.86 1.77
N LYS A 79 25.56 -6.81 2.08
CA LYS A 79 24.38 -7.11 1.28
C LYS A 79 23.25 -6.10 1.52
N ASP A 80 22.29 -6.10 0.60
CA ASP A 80 21.12 -5.21 0.66
C ASP A 80 20.18 -5.63 1.81
N LEU A 81 20.22 -4.90 2.93
CA LEU A 81 19.33 -5.12 4.07
C LEU A 81 17.89 -4.65 3.79
N ASP A 82 17.67 -3.79 2.78
CA ASP A 82 16.32 -3.39 2.38
C ASP A 82 15.65 -4.52 1.58
N ALA A 83 16.41 -5.27 0.78
CA ALA A 83 15.91 -6.48 0.14
C ALA A 83 15.53 -7.56 1.18
N ALA A 84 16.33 -7.74 2.24
CA ALA A 84 16.00 -8.63 3.35
C ALA A 84 14.73 -8.17 4.10
N HIS A 85 14.57 -6.88 4.31
CA HIS A 85 13.36 -6.32 4.92
C HIS A 85 12.12 -6.58 4.04
N ARG A 86 12.22 -6.36 2.72
CA ARG A 86 11.13 -6.71 1.79
C ARG A 86 10.76 -8.19 1.87
N GLN A 87 11.74 -9.08 2.05
CA GLN A 87 11.49 -10.50 2.27
C GLN A 87 10.69 -10.74 3.56
N LEU A 88 11.09 -10.15 4.70
CA LEU A 88 10.34 -10.28 5.96
C LEU A 88 8.91 -9.74 5.87
N LEU A 89 8.71 -8.61 5.19
CA LEU A 89 7.37 -8.04 4.97
C LEU A 89 6.43 -9.02 4.26
N GLN A 90 6.93 -9.79 3.30
CA GLN A 90 6.13 -10.77 2.56
C GLN A 90 5.58 -11.87 3.45
N TYR A 91 6.24 -12.17 4.56
CA TYR A 91 5.86 -13.23 5.49
C TYR A 91 5.35 -12.69 6.84
N ALA A 92 5.26 -11.38 7.01
CA ALA A 92 4.88 -10.77 8.28
C ALA A 92 3.54 -11.32 8.81
N GLY A 93 2.54 -11.50 7.94
CA GLY A 93 1.26 -12.09 8.30
C GLY A 93 1.37 -13.53 8.82
N ALA A 94 2.18 -14.37 8.17
CA ALA A 94 2.42 -15.76 8.59
C ALA A 94 3.27 -15.85 9.86
N LEU A 95 4.06 -14.80 10.13
CA LEU A 95 4.84 -14.63 11.37
C LEU A 95 4.04 -13.94 12.50
N GLU A 96 2.72 -13.87 12.37
CA GLU A 96 1.79 -13.24 13.32
C GLU A 96 2.01 -11.72 13.47
N ASN A 97 2.42 -11.04 12.41
CA ASN A 97 2.68 -9.59 12.34
C ASN A 97 3.53 -9.08 13.52
N PRO A 98 4.79 -9.51 13.66
CA PRO A 98 5.63 -9.09 14.76
C PRO A 98 5.81 -7.57 14.72
N PRO A 99 5.82 -6.88 15.87
CA PRO A 99 5.92 -5.42 15.94
C PRO A 99 7.25 -4.86 15.41
N LEU A 100 8.28 -5.71 15.34
CA LEU A 100 9.60 -5.31 14.83
C LEU A 100 10.08 -6.29 13.75
N LEU A 101 10.57 -5.73 12.64
CA LEU A 101 11.26 -6.45 11.60
C LEU A 101 12.74 -6.04 11.62
N VAL A 102 13.61 -6.99 11.86
CA VAL A 102 15.04 -6.73 12.05
C VAL A 102 15.85 -7.41 10.95
N THR A 103 16.75 -6.67 10.34
CA THR A 103 17.70 -7.18 9.35
C THR A 103 19.12 -6.93 9.80
N CYS A 104 20.03 -7.89 9.61
CA CYS A 104 21.38 -7.83 10.12
C CYS A 104 22.39 -8.41 9.13
N ASP A 105 23.51 -7.70 8.92
CA ASP A 105 24.67 -8.19 8.18
C ASP A 105 25.92 -8.39 9.07
N ILE A 106 25.69 -8.57 10.39
CA ILE A 106 26.69 -8.66 11.46
C ILE A 106 27.30 -7.30 11.81
N GLU A 107 27.64 -6.46 10.82
CA GLU A 107 28.21 -5.12 11.05
C GLU A 107 27.13 -4.07 11.34
N ARG A 108 25.91 -4.31 10.84
CA ARG A 108 24.78 -3.40 11.00
C ARG A 108 23.52 -4.19 11.38
N ILE A 109 22.80 -3.69 12.34
CA ILE A 109 21.48 -4.17 12.75
C ILE A 109 20.49 -3.06 12.44
N VAL A 110 19.57 -3.31 11.51
CA VAL A 110 18.51 -2.36 11.13
C VAL A 110 17.18 -2.87 11.66
N ILE A 111 16.57 -2.09 12.53
CA ILE A 111 15.29 -2.36 13.18
C ILE A 111 14.25 -1.48 12.49
N ARG A 112 13.16 -2.06 11.99
CA ARG A 112 11.99 -1.34 11.48
C ARG A 112 10.77 -1.70 12.26
N THR A 113 10.02 -0.68 12.64
CA THR A 113 8.76 -0.86 13.37
C THR A 113 7.65 -1.28 12.41
N ASN A 114 6.79 -2.21 12.86
CA ASN A 114 5.73 -2.83 12.04
C ASN A 114 4.37 -2.87 12.76
N TRP A 115 4.09 -1.85 13.58
CA TRP A 115 2.77 -1.73 14.21
C TRP A 115 1.69 -1.37 13.20
N THR A 116 0.57 -2.09 13.26
CA THR A 116 -0.62 -1.73 12.49
C THR A 116 -1.05 -0.29 12.81
N ASN A 117 -1.36 0.50 11.78
CA ASN A 117 -1.80 1.90 11.90
C ASN A 117 -0.75 2.90 12.46
N ALA A 118 0.49 2.50 12.65
CA ALA A 118 1.60 3.41 12.97
C ALA A 118 2.45 3.69 11.71
N VAL A 119 3.10 4.85 11.71
CA VAL A 119 4.14 5.17 10.71
C VAL A 119 5.37 4.34 11.03
N SER A 120 5.96 3.67 10.03
CA SER A 120 7.15 2.86 10.26
C SER A 120 8.36 3.74 10.60
N GLU A 121 9.10 3.39 11.64
CA GLU A 121 10.37 4.03 11.99
C GLU A 121 11.54 3.08 11.77
N ARG A 122 12.67 3.64 11.31
CA ARG A 122 13.90 2.91 11.05
C ARG A 122 14.98 3.32 12.06
N HIS A 123 15.51 2.34 12.77
CA HIS A 123 16.65 2.51 13.68
C HIS A 123 17.81 1.66 13.17
N GLU A 124 19.02 2.20 13.16
CA GLU A 124 20.24 1.49 12.78
C GLU A 124 21.23 1.48 13.94
N VAL A 125 21.81 0.33 14.20
CA VAL A 125 22.86 0.12 15.21
C VAL A 125 24.04 -0.57 14.53
N ARG A 126 25.20 0.07 14.52
CA ARG A 126 26.43 -0.51 14.01
C ARG A 126 27.14 -1.30 15.09
N LEU A 127 27.93 -2.29 14.68
CA LEU A 127 28.65 -3.17 15.59
C LEU A 127 29.50 -2.38 16.60
N GLU A 128 30.25 -1.37 16.14
CA GLU A 128 31.09 -0.51 16.98
C GLU A 128 30.30 0.35 17.96
N GLU A 129 29.05 0.69 17.62
CA GLU A 129 28.18 1.51 18.49
C GLU A 129 27.62 0.73 19.68
N LEU A 130 27.78 -0.60 19.74
CA LEU A 130 27.33 -1.40 20.87
C LEU A 130 28.07 -1.12 22.19
N ALA A 131 29.18 -0.39 22.11
CA ALA A 131 29.85 0.17 23.30
C ALA A 131 29.06 1.31 23.95
N ASP A 132 28.17 2.01 23.21
CA ASP A 132 27.29 3.05 23.75
C ASP A 132 26.11 2.40 24.51
N PRO A 133 25.92 2.69 25.80
CA PRO A 133 24.79 2.19 26.57
C PRO A 133 23.41 2.49 25.96
N ARG A 134 23.27 3.60 25.23
CA ARG A 134 22.00 3.99 24.57
C ARG A 134 21.68 3.05 23.42
N ARG A 135 22.68 2.71 22.59
CA ARG A 135 22.53 1.76 21.48
C ARG A 135 22.25 0.34 21.98
N LEU A 136 22.95 -0.03 23.03
CA LEU A 136 22.71 -1.32 23.69
C LEU A 136 21.30 -1.40 24.31
N ALA A 137 20.82 -0.32 24.93
CA ALA A 137 19.47 -0.24 25.47
C ALA A 137 18.39 -0.32 24.39
N LEU A 138 18.64 0.27 23.20
CA LEU A 138 17.74 0.16 22.04
C LEU A 138 17.64 -1.29 21.57
N LEU A 139 18.75 -2.01 21.39
CA LEU A 139 18.73 -3.44 21.08
C LEU A 139 18.05 -4.27 22.16
N LYS A 140 18.29 -3.96 23.42
CA LYS A 140 17.63 -4.65 24.53
C LYS A 140 16.11 -4.48 24.49
N ALA A 141 15.61 -3.32 24.08
CA ALA A 141 14.18 -3.09 23.89
C ALA A 141 13.57 -4.01 22.83
N VAL A 142 14.29 -4.35 21.75
CA VAL A 142 13.81 -5.31 20.73
C VAL A 142 13.46 -6.65 21.35
N PHE A 143 14.29 -7.14 22.27
CA PHE A 143 14.12 -8.45 22.90
C PHE A 143 13.14 -8.42 24.07
N PHE A 144 13.20 -7.39 24.89
CA PHE A 144 12.52 -7.36 26.18
C PHE A 144 11.21 -6.55 26.16
N ASP A 145 11.22 -5.37 25.53
CA ASP A 145 10.09 -4.42 25.58
C ASP A 145 9.96 -3.64 24.27
N PRO A 146 9.44 -4.27 23.20
CA PRO A 146 9.29 -3.62 21.92
C PRO A 146 8.35 -2.40 21.96
N GLU A 147 7.42 -2.31 22.92
CA GLU A 147 6.52 -1.15 23.05
C GLU A 147 7.28 0.18 23.25
N ARG A 148 8.50 0.14 23.79
CA ARG A 148 9.38 1.33 23.90
C ARG A 148 9.80 1.90 22.54
N LEU A 149 9.72 1.08 21.50
CA LEU A 149 10.04 1.46 20.11
C LEU A 149 8.78 1.76 19.30
N ARG A 150 7.62 1.77 19.93
CA ARG A 150 6.37 2.05 19.24
C ARG A 150 6.32 3.50 18.77
N PRO A 151 6.12 3.73 17.46
CA PRO A 151 6.04 5.08 16.90
C PRO A 151 4.93 5.90 17.54
N GLY A 152 5.23 7.16 17.83
CA GLY A 152 4.25 8.09 18.39
C GLY A 152 3.23 8.61 17.38
N LYS A 153 3.52 8.53 16.07
CA LYS A 153 2.63 8.99 15.00
C LYS A 153 1.84 7.84 14.42
N THR A 154 0.51 8.01 14.37
CA THR A 154 -0.38 7.12 13.63
C THR A 154 -0.55 7.58 12.18
N ARG A 155 -0.88 6.66 11.26
CA ARG A 155 -1.21 7.01 9.87
C ARG A 155 -2.38 7.96 9.77
N ALA A 156 -3.38 7.81 10.63
CA ALA A 156 -4.52 8.72 10.69
C ALA A 156 -4.09 10.14 11.09
N ALA A 157 -3.21 10.29 12.09
CA ALA A 157 -2.67 11.59 12.51
C ALA A 157 -1.81 12.22 11.41
N LEU A 158 -0.96 11.41 10.73
CA LEU A 158 -0.16 11.85 9.59
C LEU A 158 -1.05 12.36 8.45
N THR A 159 -2.09 11.59 8.08
CA THR A 159 -3.04 11.96 7.04
C THR A 159 -3.82 13.23 7.40
N ALA A 160 -4.24 13.38 8.67
CA ALA A 160 -4.92 14.58 9.14
C ALA A 160 -4.01 15.82 9.11
N GLU A 161 -2.73 15.67 9.47
CA GLU A 161 -1.73 16.75 9.39
C GLU A 161 -1.53 17.19 7.93
N ALA A 162 -1.33 16.24 7.00
CA ALA A 162 -1.22 16.50 5.58
C ALA A 162 -2.46 17.23 5.03
N ALA A 163 -3.66 16.73 5.37
CA ALA A 163 -4.93 17.35 4.97
C ALA A 163 -5.07 18.78 5.47
N ALA A 164 -4.67 19.07 6.72
CA ALA A 164 -4.76 20.42 7.30
C ALA A 164 -3.88 21.41 6.52
N ARG A 165 -2.63 21.03 6.20
CA ARG A 165 -1.70 21.89 5.45
C ARG A 165 -2.21 22.21 4.05
N PHE A 166 -2.73 21.23 3.33
CA PHE A 166 -3.27 21.46 1.99
C PHE A 166 -4.62 22.16 1.98
N ALA A 167 -5.46 21.98 3.01
CA ALA A 167 -6.67 22.77 3.18
C ALA A 167 -6.34 24.24 3.42
N GLU A 168 -5.30 24.55 4.19
CA GLU A 168 -4.80 25.91 4.38
C GLU A 168 -4.30 26.50 3.06
N LEU A 169 -3.45 25.78 2.31
CA LEU A 169 -2.98 26.21 0.99
C LEU A 169 -4.15 26.51 0.05
N ALA A 170 -5.11 25.59 -0.05
CA ALA A 170 -6.31 25.78 -0.88
C ALA A 170 -7.12 27.01 -0.48
N GLY A 171 -7.27 27.27 0.84
CA GLY A 171 -7.91 28.46 1.36
C GLY A 171 -7.21 29.74 0.94
N ARG A 172 -5.88 29.77 1.02
CA ARG A 172 -5.05 30.93 0.61
C ARG A 172 -5.13 31.19 -0.89
N LEU A 173 -5.09 30.15 -1.72
CA LEU A 173 -5.23 30.27 -3.17
C LEU A 173 -6.61 30.81 -3.57
N ARG A 174 -7.69 30.31 -2.97
CA ARG A 174 -9.05 30.82 -3.20
C ARG A 174 -9.22 32.27 -2.75
N ALA A 175 -8.63 32.64 -1.61
CA ALA A 175 -8.66 34.04 -1.13
C ALA A 175 -7.96 35.01 -2.09
N ARG A 176 -7.03 34.53 -2.94
CA ARG A 176 -6.39 35.28 -4.03
C ARG A 176 -7.23 35.31 -5.31
N GLY A 177 -8.42 34.73 -5.32
CA GLY A 177 -9.34 34.77 -6.47
C GLY A 177 -9.19 33.63 -7.47
N HIS A 178 -8.37 32.61 -7.19
CA HIS A 178 -8.30 31.44 -8.07
C HIS A 178 -9.58 30.61 -7.99
N ASP A 179 -9.99 30.04 -9.14
CA ASP A 179 -11.16 29.18 -9.21
C ASP A 179 -11.04 27.95 -8.31
N ALA A 180 -12.12 27.58 -7.64
CA ALA A 180 -12.11 26.50 -6.65
C ALA A 180 -11.74 25.13 -7.26
N GLN A 181 -12.20 24.87 -8.49
CA GLN A 181 -11.89 23.61 -9.17
C GLN A 181 -10.42 23.56 -9.61
N ALA A 182 -9.89 24.66 -10.15
CA ALA A 182 -8.47 24.78 -10.50
C ALA A 182 -7.56 24.63 -9.28
N VAL A 183 -7.94 25.22 -8.12
CA VAL A 183 -7.21 25.08 -6.87
C VAL A 183 -7.19 23.62 -6.40
N ALA A 184 -8.36 22.96 -6.41
CA ALA A 184 -8.47 21.58 -5.97
C ALA A 184 -7.62 20.65 -6.85
N HIS A 185 -7.70 20.80 -8.18
CA HIS A 185 -6.92 20.03 -9.16
C HIS A 185 -5.40 20.24 -8.94
N PHE A 186 -4.98 21.48 -8.80
CA PHE A 186 -3.58 21.81 -8.51
C PHE A 186 -3.07 21.20 -7.19
N VAL A 187 -3.86 21.31 -6.11
CA VAL A 187 -3.51 20.71 -4.80
C VAL A 187 -3.33 19.20 -4.92
N ASN A 188 -4.20 18.51 -5.65
CA ASN A 188 -4.09 17.07 -5.84
C ASN A 188 -2.84 16.67 -6.64
N ARG A 189 -2.44 17.47 -7.63
CA ARG A 189 -1.15 17.31 -8.32
C ARG A 189 0.03 17.40 -7.37
N LEU A 190 0.01 18.38 -6.46
CA LEU A 190 1.06 18.51 -5.44
C LEU A 190 1.10 17.29 -4.51
N VAL A 191 -0.06 16.85 -4.02
CA VAL A 191 -0.18 15.65 -3.16
C VAL A 191 0.37 14.42 -3.87
N PHE A 192 -0.02 14.22 -5.15
CA PHE A 192 0.48 13.09 -5.91
C PHE A 192 1.99 13.16 -6.15
N CYS A 193 2.54 14.35 -6.44
CA CYS A 193 3.99 14.52 -6.63
C CYS A 193 4.78 14.21 -5.37
N LEU A 194 4.28 14.61 -4.18
CA LEU A 194 4.91 14.27 -2.90
C LEU A 194 4.88 12.76 -2.65
N PHE A 195 3.76 12.12 -2.92
CA PHE A 195 3.68 10.66 -2.86
C PHE A 195 4.66 10.00 -3.84
N ALA A 196 4.69 10.46 -5.09
CA ALA A 196 5.54 9.90 -6.13
C ALA A 196 7.05 10.06 -5.82
N ASP A 197 7.41 11.15 -5.16
CA ASP A 197 8.79 11.40 -4.70
C ASP A 197 9.20 10.40 -3.60
N ASP A 198 8.33 10.17 -2.60
CA ASP A 198 8.60 9.26 -1.47
C ASP A 198 8.57 7.77 -1.84
N VAL A 199 7.92 7.42 -2.94
CA VAL A 199 7.86 6.02 -3.41
C VAL A 199 8.82 5.73 -4.58
N ASP A 200 9.76 6.63 -4.86
CA ASP A 200 10.77 6.53 -5.92
C ASP A 200 10.19 6.44 -7.35
N LEU A 201 8.98 6.98 -7.56
CA LEU A 201 8.39 7.14 -8.89
C LEU A 201 8.88 8.42 -9.58
N LEU A 202 9.22 9.45 -8.80
CA LEU A 202 9.99 10.59 -9.27
C LEU A 202 11.47 10.38 -8.93
N PRO A 203 12.38 10.71 -9.85
CA PRO A 203 13.79 10.40 -9.65
C PRO A 203 14.45 11.33 -8.61
N LEU A 204 15.13 10.74 -7.64
CA LEU A 204 16.09 11.42 -6.73
C LEU A 204 15.55 12.64 -5.98
N GLY A 205 14.34 12.57 -5.44
CA GLY A 205 13.73 13.70 -4.72
C GLY A 205 13.56 14.93 -5.63
N LEU A 206 13.11 14.71 -6.86
CA LEU A 206 12.96 15.77 -7.87
C LEU A 206 12.03 16.87 -7.40
N PHE A 207 10.91 16.49 -6.79
CA PHE A 207 9.89 17.44 -6.35
C PHE A 207 10.37 18.24 -5.13
N GLU A 208 11.05 17.61 -4.20
CA GLU A 208 11.66 18.27 -3.05
C GLU A 208 12.73 19.29 -3.48
N ARG A 209 13.61 18.91 -4.42
CA ARG A 209 14.60 19.84 -5.00
C ARG A 209 13.94 21.02 -5.71
N MET A 210 12.83 20.80 -6.40
CA MET A 210 12.04 21.88 -7.04
C MET A 210 11.50 22.85 -5.99
N LEU A 211 10.97 22.36 -4.88
CA LEU A 211 10.49 23.17 -3.77
C LEU A 211 11.63 24.01 -3.15
N ASP A 212 12.81 23.42 -2.96
CA ASP A 212 13.99 24.12 -2.43
C ASP A 212 14.49 25.23 -3.37
N ALA A 213 14.49 24.97 -4.67
CA ALA A 213 14.81 25.99 -5.67
C ALA A 213 13.78 27.13 -5.66
N SER A 214 12.49 26.77 -5.51
CA SER A 214 11.38 27.72 -5.46
C SER A 214 11.39 28.60 -4.20
N ARG A 215 11.86 28.09 -3.06
CA ARG A 215 12.02 28.88 -1.83
C ARG A 215 12.94 30.07 -2.03
N ARG A 216 13.99 29.91 -2.84
CA ARG A 216 14.94 30.98 -3.17
C ARG A 216 14.39 31.98 -4.19
N ALA A 217 13.45 31.55 -5.03
CA ALA A 217 12.85 32.37 -6.07
C ALA A 217 11.36 31.98 -6.29
N PRO A 218 10.43 32.43 -5.41
CA PRO A 218 9.02 32.01 -5.43
C PRO A 218 8.34 32.23 -6.77
N SER A 219 8.66 33.31 -7.48
CA SER A 219 8.10 33.62 -8.80
C SER A 219 8.42 32.57 -9.89
N ARG A 220 9.37 31.66 -9.64
CA ARG A 220 9.72 30.59 -10.59
C ARG A 220 8.97 29.29 -10.33
N PHE A 221 8.27 29.18 -9.20
CA PHE A 221 7.60 27.95 -8.81
C PHE A 221 6.64 27.45 -9.90
N GLU A 222 5.75 28.32 -10.38
CA GLU A 222 4.77 27.95 -11.42
C GLU A 222 5.45 27.34 -12.65
N GLY A 223 6.52 27.99 -13.15
CA GLY A 223 7.26 27.49 -14.31
C GLY A 223 7.98 26.15 -14.05
N TYR A 224 8.47 25.92 -12.84
CA TYR A 224 9.09 24.64 -12.47
C TYR A 224 8.02 23.53 -12.35
N ALA A 225 6.91 23.81 -11.69
CA ALA A 225 5.80 22.87 -11.54
C ALA A 225 5.23 22.45 -12.89
N ARG A 226 4.99 23.40 -13.80
CA ARG A 226 4.56 23.12 -15.18
C ARG A 226 5.50 22.18 -15.92
N ARG A 227 6.82 22.35 -15.79
CA ARG A 227 7.79 21.46 -16.44
C ARG A 227 7.71 20.03 -15.88
N VAL A 228 7.55 19.88 -14.57
CA VAL A 228 7.39 18.56 -13.95
C VAL A 228 6.08 17.92 -14.42
N PHE A 229 4.97 18.64 -14.39
CA PHE A 229 3.66 18.13 -14.81
C PHE A 229 3.64 17.75 -16.30
N ALA A 230 4.21 18.59 -17.17
CA ALA A 230 4.35 18.29 -18.59
C ALA A 230 5.21 17.03 -18.85
N ALA A 231 6.28 16.84 -18.08
CA ALA A 231 7.11 15.64 -18.19
C ALA A 231 6.35 14.39 -17.74
N MET A 232 5.52 14.49 -16.69
CA MET A 232 4.66 13.39 -16.21
C MET A 232 3.52 13.07 -17.20
N ALA A 233 3.07 14.04 -17.99
CA ALA A 233 2.01 13.89 -18.99
C ALA A 233 2.46 13.10 -20.24
N GLN A 234 3.74 12.90 -20.47
CA GLN A 234 4.29 12.37 -21.72
C GLN A 234 5.18 11.14 -21.50
N ARG A 235 5.07 10.15 -22.41
CA ARG A 235 6.02 9.03 -22.45
C ARG A 235 7.41 9.55 -22.81
N GLY A 236 8.41 9.17 -21.99
CA GLY A 236 9.78 9.63 -22.17
C GLY A 236 9.98 11.09 -21.78
N GLY A 237 9.09 11.64 -20.94
CA GLY A 237 9.28 12.97 -20.37
C GLY A 237 10.55 13.04 -19.51
N GLU A 238 11.19 14.20 -19.48
CA GLU A 238 12.39 14.44 -18.69
C GLU A 238 12.38 15.84 -18.08
N VAL A 239 13.03 15.95 -16.93
CA VAL A 239 13.29 17.23 -16.26
C VAL A 239 14.78 17.32 -15.98
N ASP A 240 15.44 18.35 -16.48
CA ASP A 240 16.88 18.59 -16.29
C ASP A 240 17.72 17.32 -16.57
N PHE A 241 17.49 16.68 -17.73
CA PHE A 241 18.13 15.42 -18.20
C PHE A 241 17.81 14.19 -17.35
N THR A 242 16.82 14.26 -16.47
CA THR A 242 16.40 13.13 -15.64
C THR A 242 15.07 12.59 -16.17
N PRO A 243 15.01 11.31 -16.59
CA PRO A 243 13.76 10.71 -17.06
C PRO A 243 12.71 10.71 -15.93
N VAL A 244 11.48 11.07 -16.28
CA VAL A 244 10.33 11.06 -15.39
C VAL A 244 9.35 9.99 -15.87
N ALA A 245 8.81 9.19 -14.95
CA ALA A 245 7.80 8.22 -15.30
C ALA A 245 6.55 8.91 -15.86
N TRP A 246 5.94 8.31 -16.87
CA TRP A 246 4.69 8.79 -17.44
C TRP A 246 3.49 8.38 -16.58
N PHE A 247 2.61 9.33 -16.28
CA PHE A 247 1.43 9.14 -15.45
C PHE A 247 0.16 9.40 -16.25
N ASN A 248 -0.48 8.35 -16.73
CA ASN A 248 -1.71 8.42 -17.50
C ASN A 248 -2.93 8.12 -16.61
N GLY A 249 -3.52 9.13 -16.01
CA GLY A 249 -4.69 8.96 -15.13
C GLY A 249 -5.64 10.15 -15.13
N GLY A 250 -5.44 11.11 -16.07
CA GLY A 250 -6.21 12.35 -16.13
C GLY A 250 -5.59 13.48 -15.32
N LEU A 251 -4.92 13.20 -14.22
CA LEU A 251 -4.37 14.22 -13.31
C LEU A 251 -3.34 15.14 -13.97
N PHE A 252 -2.62 14.67 -14.98
CA PHE A 252 -1.58 15.41 -15.72
C PHE A 252 -1.91 15.58 -17.22
N ASP A 253 -3.19 15.54 -17.62
CA ASP A 253 -3.59 15.77 -19.03
C ASP A 253 -3.27 17.19 -19.51
N ASP A 254 -3.09 18.12 -18.58
CA ASP A 254 -2.54 19.45 -18.82
C ASP A 254 -1.39 19.75 -17.84
N ASP A 255 -0.62 20.80 -18.07
CA ASP A 255 0.49 21.24 -17.24
C ASP A 255 0.13 22.38 -16.27
N GLY A 256 -1.14 22.69 -16.09
CA GLY A 256 -1.62 23.83 -15.32
C GLY A 256 -1.08 23.84 -13.89
N ALA A 257 -0.45 24.93 -13.51
CA ALA A 257 0.04 25.18 -12.15
C ALA A 257 -0.38 26.58 -11.69
N LEU A 258 -0.53 26.77 -10.38
CA LEU A 258 -0.86 28.05 -9.79
C LEU A 258 0.37 28.69 -9.16
N PRO A 259 0.51 30.03 -9.20
CA PRO A 259 1.62 30.73 -8.56
C PRO A 259 1.52 30.59 -7.05
N LEU A 260 2.64 30.27 -6.41
CA LEU A 260 2.80 30.21 -4.96
C LEU A 260 3.70 31.35 -4.47
N ASP A 261 3.33 31.95 -3.35
CA ASP A 261 4.20 32.88 -2.61
C ASP A 261 5.16 32.12 -1.67
N ALA A 262 6.05 32.84 -1.00
CA ALA A 262 7.03 32.25 -0.10
C ALA A 262 6.38 31.48 1.09
N ALA A 263 5.24 31.97 1.58
CA ALA A 263 4.54 31.31 2.69
C ALA A 263 3.83 30.04 2.22
N ASP A 264 3.25 30.03 0.99
CA ASP A 264 2.67 28.84 0.39
C ASP A 264 3.74 27.76 0.15
N ILE A 265 4.91 28.14 -0.37
CA ILE A 265 6.03 27.20 -0.57
C ILE A 265 6.46 26.60 0.77
N THR A 266 6.51 27.41 1.83
CA THR A 266 6.84 26.91 3.17
C THR A 266 5.79 25.90 3.68
N LEU A 267 4.50 26.11 3.40
CA LEU A 267 3.44 25.13 3.72
C LEU A 267 3.64 23.82 2.98
N VAL A 268 3.94 23.87 1.67
CA VAL A 268 4.19 22.68 0.86
C VAL A 268 5.46 21.96 1.30
N GLN A 269 6.53 22.67 1.61
CA GLN A 269 7.76 22.08 2.18
C GLN A 269 7.50 21.41 3.53
N GLY A 270 6.69 22.03 4.38
CA GLY A 270 6.27 21.41 5.62
C GLY A 270 5.43 20.13 5.39
N ALA A 271 4.65 20.08 4.32
CA ALA A 271 3.97 18.86 3.91
C ALA A 271 4.93 17.82 3.31
N ALA A 272 5.94 18.25 2.54
CA ALA A 272 6.96 17.36 1.97
C ALA A 272 7.82 16.66 3.03
N ALA A 273 7.93 17.22 4.23
CA ALA A 273 8.62 16.56 5.34
C ALA A 273 7.84 15.40 6.00
N LEU A 274 6.61 15.11 5.55
CA LEU A 274 5.80 13.99 5.99
C LEU A 274 6.15 12.75 5.15
N ASP A 275 5.95 11.55 5.72
CA ASP A 275 6.11 10.29 4.99
C ASP A 275 4.87 9.99 4.15
N TRP A 276 4.89 10.38 2.88
CA TRP A 276 3.78 10.22 1.95
C TRP A 276 3.55 8.76 1.53
N ALA A 277 4.54 7.90 1.67
CA ALA A 277 4.36 6.46 1.47
C ALA A 277 3.36 5.85 2.48
N GLU A 278 3.16 6.51 3.63
CA GLU A 278 2.27 6.09 4.71
C GLU A 278 0.97 6.92 4.81
N VAL A 279 0.82 8.00 4.04
CA VAL A 279 -0.42 8.81 4.00
C VAL A 279 -1.54 8.00 3.34
N ASP A 280 -2.74 7.97 3.95
CA ASP A 280 -3.89 7.26 3.40
C ASP A 280 -4.42 7.96 2.13
N PRO A 281 -4.62 7.26 1.01
CA PRO A 281 -5.12 7.83 -0.24
C PRO A 281 -6.49 8.53 -0.13
N SER A 282 -7.29 8.19 0.88
CA SER A 282 -8.56 8.87 1.17
C SER A 282 -8.43 10.37 1.45
N ILE A 283 -7.19 10.85 1.71
CA ILE A 283 -6.88 12.28 1.84
C ILE A 283 -7.32 13.06 0.59
N LEU A 284 -7.17 12.49 -0.60
CA LEU A 284 -7.57 13.14 -1.85
C LEU A 284 -9.06 13.46 -1.87
N GLY A 285 -9.90 12.51 -1.43
CA GLY A 285 -11.33 12.72 -1.26
C GLY A 285 -11.67 13.79 -0.23
N THR A 286 -11.00 13.75 0.92
CA THR A 286 -11.20 14.75 1.99
C THR A 286 -10.81 16.15 1.52
N LEU A 287 -9.71 16.29 0.78
CA LEU A 287 -9.28 17.58 0.23
C LEU A 287 -10.24 18.09 -0.85
N PHE A 288 -10.76 17.18 -1.67
CA PHE A 288 -11.78 17.51 -2.66
C PHE A 288 -13.06 18.05 -1.99
N GLU A 289 -13.60 17.34 -1.01
CA GLU A 289 -14.79 17.78 -0.28
C GLU A 289 -14.61 19.13 0.41
N ARG A 290 -13.46 19.35 1.06
CA ARG A 290 -13.14 20.63 1.70
C ARG A 290 -12.88 21.75 0.69
N GLY A 291 -12.44 21.41 -0.52
CA GLY A 291 -12.25 22.34 -1.63
C GLY A 291 -13.54 22.82 -2.27
N LEU A 292 -14.62 22.02 -2.21
CA LEU A 292 -15.92 22.41 -2.74
C LEU A 292 -16.60 23.48 -1.89
N ASP A 293 -17.42 24.31 -2.55
CA ASP A 293 -18.34 25.25 -1.92
C ASP A 293 -19.29 24.50 -0.98
N PRO A 294 -19.51 24.98 0.27
CA PRO A 294 -20.44 24.36 1.21
C PRO A 294 -21.85 24.10 0.65
N ASP A 295 -22.34 24.99 -0.20
CA ASP A 295 -23.65 24.86 -0.87
C ASP A 295 -23.64 23.75 -1.93
N LYS A 296 -22.53 23.53 -2.62
CA LYS A 296 -22.35 22.43 -3.57
C LYS A 296 -22.13 21.07 -2.89
N ARG A 297 -21.54 21.05 -1.68
CA ARG A 297 -21.41 19.81 -0.89
C ARG A 297 -22.75 19.17 -0.60
N SER A 298 -23.72 19.99 -0.14
CA SER A 298 -25.04 19.48 0.22
C SER A 298 -25.85 19.00 -0.99
N GLN A 299 -25.54 19.52 -2.17
CA GLN A 299 -26.20 19.16 -3.43
C GLN A 299 -25.64 17.87 -4.04
N LEU A 300 -24.35 17.63 -3.89
CA LEU A 300 -23.67 16.46 -4.49
C LEU A 300 -23.73 15.21 -3.61
N GLY A 301 -24.23 15.31 -2.35
CA GLY A 301 -24.26 14.18 -1.42
C GLY A 301 -22.87 13.62 -1.08
N ALA A 302 -21.83 14.42 -1.34
CA ALA A 302 -20.44 14.02 -1.10
C ALA A 302 -20.17 13.97 0.41
N HIS A 303 -20.41 12.82 1.02
CA HIS A 303 -20.09 12.55 2.41
C HIS A 303 -18.94 11.54 2.46
N TYR A 304 -17.84 11.94 3.10
CA TYR A 304 -16.75 11.03 3.40
C TYR A 304 -17.26 9.85 4.24
N THR A 305 -17.05 8.64 3.76
CA THR A 305 -17.34 7.43 4.52
C THR A 305 -16.05 6.95 5.19
N ALA A 306 -16.06 6.84 6.51
CA ALA A 306 -14.90 6.42 7.28
C ALA A 306 -14.47 4.99 6.86
N ARG A 307 -13.16 4.75 6.87
CA ARG A 307 -12.54 3.49 6.46
C ARG A 307 -13.17 2.28 7.14
N GLU A 308 -13.38 2.36 8.45
CA GLU A 308 -13.94 1.29 9.27
C GLU A 308 -15.36 0.91 8.82
N MET A 309 -16.15 1.89 8.40
CA MET A 309 -17.51 1.65 7.89
C MET A 309 -17.48 0.99 6.53
N ILE A 310 -16.53 1.35 5.68
CA ILE A 310 -16.35 0.72 4.35
C ILE A 310 -15.91 -0.74 4.54
N GLU A 311 -14.98 -1.00 5.43
CA GLU A 311 -14.48 -2.35 5.73
C GLU A 311 -15.61 -3.26 6.26
N LEU A 312 -16.55 -2.73 7.06
CA LEU A 312 -17.73 -3.46 7.53
C LEU A 312 -18.66 -3.90 6.38
N LEU A 313 -18.68 -3.18 5.26
CA LEU A 313 -19.47 -3.54 4.09
C LEU A 313 -18.71 -4.50 3.15
N ILE A 314 -17.42 -4.28 2.97
CA ILE A 314 -16.58 -5.10 2.08
C ILE A 314 -16.38 -6.51 2.67
N ASP A 315 -16.23 -6.64 3.99
CA ASP A 315 -15.97 -7.94 4.63
C ASP A 315 -17.05 -9.01 4.29
N PRO A 316 -18.37 -8.80 4.53
CA PRO A 316 -19.39 -9.81 4.26
C PRO A 316 -19.65 -10.04 2.76
N VAL A 317 -19.40 -9.06 1.89
CA VAL A 317 -19.78 -9.13 0.47
C VAL A 317 -18.62 -9.60 -0.41
N VAL A 318 -17.40 -9.28 -0.07
CA VAL A 318 -16.21 -9.62 -0.87
C VAL A 318 -15.33 -10.62 -0.13
N ARG A 319 -14.86 -10.26 1.09
CA ARG A 319 -13.82 -11.02 1.77
C ARG A 319 -14.29 -12.39 2.25
N ARG A 320 -15.38 -12.46 3.01
CA ARG A 320 -15.87 -13.74 3.60
C ARG A 320 -16.25 -14.79 2.56
N PRO A 321 -16.97 -14.45 1.46
CA PRO A 321 -17.30 -15.45 0.44
C PRO A 321 -16.03 -16.03 -0.20
N LEU A 322 -15.07 -15.20 -0.57
CA LEU A 322 -13.82 -15.65 -1.20
C LEU A 322 -12.92 -16.42 -0.22
N LEU A 323 -12.90 -16.06 1.08
CA LEU A 323 -12.21 -16.85 2.10
C LEU A 323 -12.83 -18.24 2.25
N ALA A 324 -14.16 -18.37 2.16
CA ALA A 324 -14.84 -19.67 2.19
C ALA A 324 -14.52 -20.51 0.93
N GLU A 325 -14.40 -19.88 -0.24
CA GLU A 325 -13.92 -20.54 -1.47
C GLU A 325 -12.45 -21.01 -1.29
N TRP A 326 -11.58 -20.12 -0.79
CA TRP A 326 -10.19 -20.46 -0.51
C TRP A 326 -10.02 -21.62 0.45
N ALA A 327 -10.77 -21.65 1.55
CA ALA A 327 -10.69 -22.73 2.53
C ALA A 327 -10.90 -24.12 1.88
N LYS A 328 -11.88 -24.23 0.97
CA LYS A 328 -12.15 -25.49 0.23
C LYS A 328 -10.99 -25.84 -0.71
N VAL A 329 -10.45 -24.85 -1.41
CA VAL A 329 -9.31 -25.04 -2.34
C VAL A 329 -8.08 -25.46 -1.56
N ARG A 330 -7.78 -24.80 -0.44
CA ARG A 330 -6.65 -25.11 0.45
C ARG A 330 -6.73 -26.54 0.98
N ASP A 331 -7.91 -26.97 1.43
CA ASP A 331 -8.11 -28.35 1.90
C ASP A 331 -7.90 -29.35 0.76
N GLY A 332 -8.31 -29.03 -0.47
CA GLY A 332 -8.05 -29.83 -1.66
C GLY A 332 -6.56 -29.91 -2.01
N ILE A 333 -5.83 -28.81 -1.86
CA ILE A 333 -4.36 -28.77 -2.05
C ILE A 333 -3.68 -29.65 -0.99
N ALA A 334 -4.06 -29.50 0.29
CA ALA A 334 -3.49 -30.29 1.38
C ALA A 334 -3.73 -31.80 1.17
N ALA A 335 -4.95 -32.20 0.76
CA ALA A 335 -5.27 -33.58 0.44
C ALA A 335 -4.43 -34.11 -0.74
N ALA A 336 -4.24 -33.31 -1.79
CA ALA A 336 -3.40 -33.71 -2.93
C ALA A 336 -1.95 -33.88 -2.51
N MET A 337 -1.39 -32.93 -1.72
CA MET A 337 0.00 -33.02 -1.25
C MET A 337 0.20 -34.19 -0.26
N ALA A 338 -0.79 -34.54 0.55
CA ALA A 338 -0.76 -35.73 1.39
C ALA A 338 -0.62 -37.02 0.55
N VAL A 339 -1.34 -37.13 -0.59
CA VAL A 339 -1.18 -38.26 -1.51
C VAL A 339 0.22 -38.32 -2.12
N ALA A 340 0.85 -37.17 -2.41
CA ALA A 340 2.22 -37.11 -2.90
C ALA A 340 3.24 -37.64 -1.87
N ALA A 341 2.98 -37.41 -0.59
CA ALA A 341 3.83 -37.84 0.54
C ALA A 341 3.53 -39.26 1.06
N ASP A 342 2.36 -39.85 0.75
CA ASP A 342 1.92 -41.14 1.27
C ASP A 342 2.75 -42.28 0.70
N PRO A 343 3.55 -43.04 1.50
CA PRO A 343 4.32 -44.20 1.04
C PRO A 343 3.46 -45.27 0.36
N ALA A 344 2.21 -45.44 0.78
CA ALA A 344 1.30 -46.47 0.29
C ALA A 344 0.61 -46.11 -1.04
N ALA A 345 0.62 -44.85 -1.45
CA ALA A 345 0.01 -44.41 -2.71
C ALA A 345 0.78 -44.93 -3.94
N SER A 346 0.04 -45.21 -5.02
CA SER A 346 0.65 -45.68 -6.29
C SER A 346 1.55 -44.60 -6.89
N THR A 347 2.62 -45.02 -7.60
CA THR A 347 3.57 -44.12 -8.29
C THR A 347 2.86 -43.13 -9.22
N ARG A 348 1.79 -43.59 -9.90
CA ARG A 348 0.97 -42.73 -10.78
C ARG A 348 0.23 -41.65 -9.97
N ALA A 349 -0.35 -42.01 -8.82
CA ALA A 349 -1.05 -41.06 -7.95
C ALA A 349 -0.09 -40.01 -7.39
N LYS A 350 1.09 -40.41 -6.89
CA LYS A 350 2.14 -39.53 -6.39
C LYS A 350 2.61 -38.51 -7.44
N ARG A 351 2.84 -38.97 -8.68
CA ARG A 351 3.26 -38.08 -9.78
C ARG A 351 2.18 -37.08 -10.19
N ALA A 352 0.90 -37.46 -10.14
CA ALA A 352 -0.22 -36.61 -10.54
C ALA A 352 -0.64 -35.59 -9.45
N ALA A 353 -0.36 -35.87 -8.20
CA ALA A 353 -0.84 -35.10 -7.05
C ALA A 353 -0.34 -33.64 -7.01
N PRO A 354 0.97 -33.34 -7.21
CA PRO A 354 1.45 -31.96 -7.25
C PRO A 354 0.83 -31.15 -8.39
N GLY A 355 0.66 -31.74 -9.57
CA GLY A 355 0.01 -31.07 -10.70
C GLY A 355 -1.44 -30.70 -10.39
N ARG A 356 -2.18 -31.58 -9.68
CA ARG A 356 -3.55 -31.31 -9.23
C ARG A 356 -3.58 -30.18 -8.20
N ALA A 357 -2.67 -30.20 -7.22
CA ALA A 357 -2.54 -29.14 -6.22
C ALA A 357 -2.26 -27.79 -6.88
N THR A 358 -1.32 -27.72 -7.82
CA THR A 358 -1.01 -26.51 -8.60
C THR A 358 -2.21 -26.02 -9.41
N ALA A 359 -2.97 -26.92 -10.04
CA ALA A 359 -4.17 -26.56 -10.81
C ALA A 359 -5.27 -25.98 -9.94
N LEU A 360 -5.50 -26.52 -8.73
CA LEU A 360 -6.44 -25.94 -7.76
C LEU A 360 -6.02 -24.55 -7.32
N PHE A 361 -4.75 -24.38 -6.99
CA PHE A 361 -4.21 -23.09 -6.58
C PHE A 361 -4.35 -22.03 -7.68
N ARG A 362 -3.89 -22.34 -8.90
CA ARG A 362 -4.01 -21.41 -10.03
C ARG A 362 -5.45 -21.09 -10.38
N GLY A 363 -6.34 -22.07 -10.34
CA GLY A 363 -7.76 -21.84 -10.56
C GLY A 363 -8.35 -20.84 -9.58
N PHE A 364 -7.91 -20.84 -8.31
CA PHE A 364 -8.33 -19.83 -7.34
C PHE A 364 -7.71 -18.45 -7.61
N LEU A 365 -6.43 -18.38 -7.98
CA LEU A 365 -5.78 -17.09 -8.36
C LEU A 365 -6.48 -16.49 -9.59
N ASP A 366 -6.80 -17.30 -10.60
CA ASP A 366 -7.55 -16.85 -11.79
C ASP A 366 -8.96 -16.35 -11.40
N ARG A 367 -9.62 -17.00 -10.43
CA ARG A 367 -10.90 -16.54 -9.87
C ARG A 367 -10.78 -15.17 -9.22
N LEU A 368 -9.73 -14.94 -8.41
CA LEU A 368 -9.47 -13.64 -7.79
C LEU A 368 -9.16 -12.56 -8.82
N ARG A 369 -8.33 -12.89 -9.81
CA ARG A 369 -7.99 -11.99 -10.90
C ARG A 369 -9.20 -11.59 -11.74
N ALA A 370 -10.16 -12.50 -11.93
CA ALA A 370 -11.39 -12.25 -12.67
C ALA A 370 -12.48 -11.55 -11.83
N PHE A 371 -12.33 -11.51 -10.50
CA PHE A 371 -13.34 -10.92 -9.60
C PHE A 371 -13.47 -9.42 -9.84
N ARG A 372 -14.69 -8.92 -9.94
CA ARG A 372 -14.99 -7.50 -10.18
C ARG A 372 -15.87 -6.94 -9.08
N VAL A 373 -15.44 -5.79 -8.53
CA VAL A 373 -16.22 -5.03 -7.55
C VAL A 373 -16.62 -3.70 -8.17
N LEU A 374 -17.92 -3.39 -8.19
CA LEU A 374 -18.46 -2.16 -8.74
C LEU A 374 -18.92 -1.22 -7.63
N ASP A 375 -18.55 0.05 -7.74
CA ASP A 375 -19.19 1.17 -7.04
C ASP A 375 -19.86 2.09 -8.06
N PRO A 376 -21.22 2.14 -8.10
CA PRO A 376 -21.94 2.93 -9.10
C PRO A 376 -22.00 4.44 -8.78
N ALA A 377 -21.43 4.90 -7.66
CA ALA A 377 -21.32 6.30 -7.28
C ALA A 377 -20.02 6.51 -6.50
N CYS A 378 -18.89 6.21 -7.17
CA CYS A 378 -17.64 5.96 -6.49
C CYS A 378 -16.97 7.21 -5.87
N GLY A 379 -17.41 8.42 -6.21
CA GLY A 379 -16.80 9.63 -5.71
C GLY A 379 -15.29 9.63 -5.96
N SER A 380 -14.51 9.89 -4.91
CA SER A 380 -13.04 9.84 -4.94
C SER A 380 -12.44 8.43 -4.81
N GLY A 381 -13.25 7.37 -4.87
CA GLY A 381 -12.80 5.99 -4.98
C GLY A 381 -12.49 5.26 -3.68
N ASN A 382 -12.95 5.74 -2.52
CA ASN A 382 -12.62 5.11 -1.23
C ASN A 382 -13.10 3.67 -1.12
N PHE A 383 -14.30 3.35 -1.59
CA PHE A 383 -14.80 1.97 -1.64
C PHE A 383 -13.98 1.11 -2.60
N LEU A 384 -13.63 1.64 -3.78
CA LEU A 384 -12.84 0.94 -4.80
C LEU A 384 -11.44 0.61 -4.27
N TYR A 385 -10.78 1.61 -3.67
CA TYR A 385 -9.46 1.46 -3.08
C TYR A 385 -9.44 0.36 -2.00
N LEU A 386 -10.39 0.37 -1.06
CA LEU A 386 -10.44 -0.62 0.02
C LEU A 386 -10.87 -2.00 -0.47
N ALA A 387 -11.75 -2.09 -1.48
CA ALA A 387 -12.11 -3.34 -2.13
C ALA A 387 -10.90 -3.97 -2.84
N LEU A 388 -10.10 -3.17 -3.54
CA LEU A 388 -8.86 -3.64 -4.16
C LEU A 388 -7.89 -4.19 -3.11
N LEU A 389 -7.70 -3.48 -1.99
CA LEU A 389 -6.82 -3.96 -0.92
C LEU A 389 -7.31 -5.30 -0.36
N ALA A 390 -8.63 -5.47 -0.14
CA ALA A 390 -9.21 -6.71 0.37
C ALA A 390 -8.95 -7.90 -0.58
N LEU A 391 -9.06 -7.70 -1.88
CA LEU A 391 -8.76 -8.73 -2.89
C LEU A 391 -7.27 -9.08 -2.91
N LYS A 392 -6.39 -8.08 -2.84
CA LYS A 392 -4.94 -8.27 -2.82
C LYS A 392 -4.45 -8.95 -1.55
N ASP A 393 -5.03 -8.62 -0.40
CA ASP A 393 -4.70 -9.27 0.88
C ASP A 393 -5.09 -10.74 0.85
N LEU A 394 -6.23 -11.07 0.24
CA LEU A 394 -6.68 -12.45 0.09
C LEU A 394 -5.78 -13.25 -0.88
N GLU A 395 -5.40 -12.64 -2.02
CA GLU A 395 -4.44 -13.23 -2.96
C GLU A 395 -3.11 -13.53 -2.25
N HIS A 396 -2.60 -12.56 -1.49
CA HIS A 396 -1.36 -12.72 -0.74
C HIS A 396 -1.46 -13.83 0.31
N GLN A 397 -2.55 -13.86 1.09
CA GLN A 397 -2.81 -14.93 2.06
C GLN A 397 -2.83 -16.30 1.39
N ALA A 398 -3.53 -16.43 0.25
CA ALA A 398 -3.60 -17.68 -0.49
C ALA A 398 -2.22 -18.14 -0.99
N MET A 399 -1.39 -17.21 -1.46
CA MET A 399 -0.02 -17.52 -1.90
C MET A 399 0.87 -18.01 -0.76
N VAL A 400 0.82 -17.36 0.40
CA VAL A 400 1.62 -17.74 1.57
C VAL A 400 1.18 -19.09 2.12
N GLU A 401 -0.15 -19.34 2.23
CA GLU A 401 -0.67 -20.63 2.68
C GLU A 401 -0.38 -21.77 1.69
N ALA A 402 -0.45 -21.52 0.38
CA ALA A 402 -0.10 -22.50 -0.65
C ALA A 402 1.41 -22.85 -0.62
N GLU A 403 2.27 -21.86 -0.41
CA GLU A 403 3.71 -22.07 -0.23
C GLU A 403 3.98 -22.93 1.03
N ALA A 404 3.28 -22.70 2.13
CA ALA A 404 3.35 -23.53 3.33
C ALA A 404 2.94 -25.00 3.08
N LEU A 405 2.06 -25.24 2.12
CA LEU A 405 1.68 -26.58 1.67
C LEU A 405 2.63 -27.19 0.62
N GLY A 406 3.74 -26.51 0.30
CA GLY A 406 4.80 -27.02 -0.59
C GLY A 406 4.64 -26.64 -2.07
N LEU A 407 3.74 -25.72 -2.41
CA LEU A 407 3.63 -25.20 -3.77
C LEU A 407 4.66 -24.08 -4.02
N GLN A 408 4.97 -23.84 -5.28
CA GLN A 408 5.80 -22.71 -5.67
C GLN A 408 5.03 -21.41 -5.50
N ARG A 409 5.72 -20.38 -5.01
CA ARG A 409 5.21 -19.04 -4.89
C ARG A 409 4.99 -18.43 -6.27
N GLU A 410 3.87 -17.73 -6.43
CA GLU A 410 3.59 -16.91 -7.61
C GLU A 410 3.65 -15.42 -7.25
N PHE A 411 3.64 -14.53 -8.25
CA PHE A 411 3.55 -13.09 -8.03
C PHE A 411 2.07 -12.65 -7.99
N PRO A 412 1.70 -11.64 -7.17
CA PRO A 412 0.36 -11.10 -7.14
C PRO A 412 -0.09 -10.60 -8.52
N GLN A 413 -1.27 -11.00 -8.96
CA GLN A 413 -1.85 -10.66 -10.26
C GLN A 413 -3.08 -9.75 -10.15
N VAL A 414 -3.71 -9.68 -8.97
CA VAL A 414 -4.84 -8.77 -8.74
C VAL A 414 -4.35 -7.33 -8.84
N GLY A 415 -4.91 -6.58 -9.77
CA GLY A 415 -4.56 -5.21 -10.07
C GLY A 415 -5.74 -4.24 -9.99
N PRO A 416 -5.50 -2.95 -10.26
CA PRO A 416 -6.52 -1.91 -10.25
C PRO A 416 -7.74 -2.18 -11.14
N GLU A 417 -7.59 -3.00 -12.18
CA GLU A 417 -8.68 -3.44 -13.08
C GLU A 417 -9.75 -4.30 -12.39
N ALA A 418 -9.48 -4.79 -11.18
CA ALA A 418 -10.45 -5.57 -10.39
C ALA A 418 -11.60 -4.69 -9.86
N VAL A 419 -11.44 -3.36 -9.85
CA VAL A 419 -12.45 -2.44 -9.35
C VAL A 419 -13.03 -1.59 -10.49
N LEU A 420 -14.35 -1.42 -10.46
CA LEU A 420 -15.14 -0.73 -11.48
C LEU A 420 -15.87 0.43 -10.80
N GLY A 421 -15.79 1.63 -11.37
CA GLY A 421 -16.42 2.82 -10.82
C GLY A 421 -17.28 3.55 -11.84
N LEU A 422 -18.41 4.09 -11.39
CA LEU A 422 -19.19 5.07 -12.16
C LEU A 422 -19.26 6.34 -11.33
N GLU A 423 -18.97 7.50 -11.95
CA GLU A 423 -19.02 8.79 -11.30
C GLU A 423 -19.44 9.86 -12.31
N VAL A 424 -20.36 10.71 -11.91
CA VAL A 424 -20.86 11.77 -12.79
C VAL A 424 -19.92 12.98 -12.82
N ASN A 425 -19.19 13.21 -11.73
CA ASN A 425 -18.22 14.29 -11.64
C ASN A 425 -16.86 13.84 -12.22
N PRO A 426 -16.41 14.42 -13.34
CA PRO A 426 -15.16 14.02 -13.99
C PRO A 426 -13.95 14.11 -13.06
N TYR A 427 -13.94 15.14 -12.21
CA TYR A 427 -12.85 15.38 -11.29
C TYR A 427 -12.82 14.35 -10.14
N ALA A 428 -13.97 13.96 -9.58
CA ALA A 428 -14.04 12.90 -8.58
C ALA A 428 -13.62 11.54 -9.18
N ALA A 429 -14.03 11.25 -10.43
CA ALA A 429 -13.59 10.05 -11.15
C ALA A 429 -12.06 10.00 -11.36
N GLU A 430 -11.44 11.15 -11.64
CA GLU A 430 -9.99 11.29 -11.72
C GLU A 430 -9.32 10.96 -10.39
N LEU A 431 -9.82 11.53 -9.29
CA LEU A 431 -9.32 11.24 -7.95
C LEU A 431 -9.48 9.77 -7.59
N ALA A 432 -10.58 9.14 -7.99
CA ALA A 432 -10.80 7.71 -7.76
C ALA A 432 -9.70 6.86 -8.43
N ARG A 433 -9.34 7.19 -9.68
CA ARG A 433 -8.23 6.52 -10.38
C ARG A 433 -6.91 6.68 -9.63
N VAL A 434 -6.60 7.90 -9.20
CA VAL A 434 -5.38 8.19 -8.43
C VAL A 434 -5.37 7.46 -7.09
N SER A 435 -6.47 7.48 -6.33
CA SER A 435 -6.60 6.80 -5.04
C SER A 435 -6.39 5.29 -5.17
N VAL A 436 -6.96 4.67 -6.19
CA VAL A 436 -6.81 3.24 -6.47
C VAL A 436 -5.35 2.90 -6.81
N TRP A 437 -4.67 3.72 -7.62
CA TRP A 437 -3.26 3.52 -7.96
C TRP A 437 -2.34 3.71 -6.76
N ILE A 438 -2.51 4.78 -5.99
CA ILE A 438 -1.71 5.00 -4.76
C ILE A 438 -1.87 3.80 -3.82
N GLY A 439 -3.11 3.35 -3.59
CA GLY A 439 -3.39 2.18 -2.78
C GLY A 439 -2.70 0.92 -3.27
N HIS A 440 -2.70 0.67 -4.59
CA HIS A 440 -2.01 -0.46 -5.21
C HIS A 440 -0.49 -0.42 -4.96
N ILE A 441 0.14 0.74 -5.16
CA ILE A 441 1.58 0.93 -4.97
C ILE A 441 1.96 0.78 -3.49
N GLN A 442 1.21 1.41 -2.59
CA GLN A 442 1.43 1.30 -1.16
C GLN A 442 1.28 -0.14 -0.67
N TRP A 443 0.27 -0.87 -1.19
CA TRP A 443 0.07 -2.27 -0.84
C TRP A 443 1.29 -3.11 -1.26
N ALA A 444 1.78 -2.95 -2.47
CA ALA A 444 2.96 -3.67 -2.95
C ALA A 444 4.19 -3.40 -2.05
N ARG A 445 4.45 -2.15 -1.71
CA ARG A 445 5.56 -1.78 -0.80
C ARG A 445 5.42 -2.40 0.59
N ARG A 446 4.22 -2.32 1.18
CA ARG A 446 3.93 -2.87 2.52
C ARG A 446 4.07 -4.38 2.60
N HIS A 447 3.86 -5.07 1.48
CA HIS A 447 4.02 -6.52 1.38
C HIS A 447 5.35 -6.94 0.74
N GLY A 448 6.31 -6.00 0.62
CA GLY A 448 7.66 -6.27 0.12
C GLY A 448 7.74 -6.66 -1.35
N TYR A 449 6.70 -6.35 -2.14
CA TYR A 449 6.75 -6.52 -3.58
C TYR A 449 7.39 -5.30 -4.25
N PRO A 450 8.09 -5.48 -5.38
CA PRO A 450 8.57 -4.35 -6.15
C PRO A 450 7.38 -3.48 -6.58
N ALA A 451 7.52 -2.16 -6.48
CA ALA A 451 6.56 -1.27 -7.11
C ALA A 451 6.55 -1.56 -8.62
N PRO A 452 5.37 -1.57 -9.26
CA PRO A 452 5.31 -1.71 -10.71
C PRO A 452 6.21 -0.64 -11.36
N SER A 453 7.14 -1.05 -12.19
CA SER A 453 8.06 -0.14 -12.90
C SER A 453 7.33 0.81 -13.86
N ASP A 454 6.07 0.52 -14.13
CA ASP A 454 5.19 1.23 -15.03
C ASP A 454 3.77 1.34 -14.41
N PRO A 455 3.63 1.98 -13.22
CA PRO A 455 2.43 1.87 -12.40
C PRO A 455 1.22 2.58 -12.99
N VAL A 456 1.41 3.47 -13.96
CA VAL A 456 0.36 4.40 -14.42
C VAL A 456 0.14 4.30 -15.93
N LEU A 457 0.66 3.26 -16.57
CA LEU A 457 0.59 3.09 -18.03
C LEU A 457 -0.70 2.47 -18.54
N ARG A 458 -1.59 2.01 -17.65
CA ARG A 458 -2.92 1.56 -18.07
C ARG A 458 -3.94 2.59 -17.62
N THR A 459 -4.62 3.19 -18.58
CA THR A 459 -5.85 3.94 -18.30
C THR A 459 -6.75 3.06 -17.45
N LEU A 460 -7.17 3.54 -16.27
CA LEU A 460 -8.22 2.88 -15.51
C LEU A 460 -9.57 3.22 -16.16
N ASP A 461 -9.78 2.71 -17.38
CA ASP A 461 -11.06 2.83 -18.10
C ASP A 461 -12.21 2.15 -17.36
N THR A 462 -11.87 1.34 -16.33
CA THR A 462 -12.81 0.71 -15.41
C THR A 462 -13.51 1.72 -14.51
N ILE A 463 -12.98 2.94 -14.36
CA ILE A 463 -13.64 4.04 -13.65
C ILE A 463 -14.12 5.06 -14.69
N ALA A 464 -15.40 4.96 -15.03
CA ALA A 464 -16.01 5.73 -16.10
C ALA A 464 -16.70 6.99 -15.58
N THR A 465 -16.49 8.12 -16.29
CA THR A 465 -17.21 9.36 -16.02
C THR A 465 -18.55 9.33 -16.76
N ARG A 466 -19.61 8.90 -16.06
CA ARG A 466 -20.97 8.84 -16.61
C ARG A 466 -22.02 8.73 -15.52
N ASP A 467 -23.26 9.02 -15.90
CA ASP A 467 -24.42 8.78 -15.04
C ASP A 467 -24.64 7.26 -14.85
N ALA A 468 -24.84 6.86 -13.61
CA ALA A 468 -25.11 5.47 -13.25
C ALA A 468 -26.59 5.04 -13.47
N LEU A 469 -27.49 6.00 -13.63
CA LEU A 469 -28.94 5.73 -13.76
C LEU A 469 -29.41 5.88 -15.20
N LEU A 470 -28.95 6.90 -15.93
CA LEU A 470 -29.41 7.23 -17.27
C LEU A 470 -28.28 7.19 -18.30
N ALA A 471 -28.62 6.71 -19.49
CA ALA A 471 -27.76 6.73 -20.66
C ALA A 471 -28.55 7.21 -21.89
N ALA A 472 -27.87 7.69 -22.92
CA ALA A 472 -28.47 7.91 -24.24
C ALA A 472 -28.47 6.57 -25.00
N ASP A 473 -29.56 6.31 -25.74
CA ASP A 473 -29.59 5.25 -26.74
C ASP A 473 -29.00 5.74 -28.08
N ASP A 474 -28.87 4.82 -29.03
CA ASP A 474 -28.33 5.13 -30.38
C ASP A 474 -29.20 6.12 -31.19
N ALA A 475 -30.46 6.31 -30.79
CA ALA A 475 -31.39 7.24 -31.41
C ALA A 475 -31.47 8.59 -30.68
N GLY A 476 -30.67 8.79 -29.62
CA GLY A 476 -30.67 10.00 -28.77
C GLY A 476 -31.79 10.03 -27.74
N GLY A 477 -32.50 8.92 -27.55
CA GLY A 477 -33.45 8.72 -26.46
C GLY A 477 -32.75 8.52 -25.13
N THR A 478 -33.53 8.45 -24.03
CA THR A 478 -33.01 8.17 -22.69
C THR A 478 -33.42 6.78 -22.27
N ILE A 479 -32.46 5.97 -21.82
CA ILE A 479 -32.66 4.62 -21.29
C ILE A 479 -32.00 4.50 -19.92
N LEU A 480 -32.33 3.46 -19.18
CA LEU A 480 -31.57 3.10 -17.97
C LEU A 480 -30.14 2.73 -18.35
N ALA A 481 -29.19 3.25 -17.59
CA ALA A 481 -27.78 2.94 -17.81
C ALA A 481 -27.46 1.48 -17.50
N LEU A 482 -26.78 0.81 -18.40
CA LEU A 482 -26.28 -0.55 -18.18
C LEU A 482 -25.00 -0.50 -17.36
N TRP A 483 -25.01 -1.21 -16.24
CA TRP A 483 -23.81 -1.35 -15.41
C TRP A 483 -22.87 -2.41 -15.99
N PRO A 484 -21.55 -2.25 -15.81
CA PRO A 484 -20.63 -3.33 -16.15
C PRO A 484 -20.88 -4.55 -15.28
N ALA A 485 -20.64 -5.75 -15.82
CA ALA A 485 -20.76 -6.99 -15.07
C ALA A 485 -19.79 -6.99 -13.88
N ALA A 486 -20.29 -7.31 -12.69
CA ALA A 486 -19.53 -7.36 -11.46
C ALA A 486 -19.98 -8.53 -10.59
N ASP A 487 -19.04 -9.07 -9.79
CA ASP A 487 -19.32 -10.12 -8.80
C ASP A 487 -19.91 -9.55 -7.51
N ALA A 488 -19.56 -8.30 -7.19
CA ALA A 488 -20.05 -7.58 -6.02
C ALA A 488 -20.31 -6.11 -6.36
N VAL A 489 -21.34 -5.53 -5.74
CA VAL A 489 -21.65 -4.10 -5.82
C VAL A 489 -21.58 -3.54 -4.41
N VAL A 490 -20.75 -2.50 -4.23
CA VAL A 490 -20.55 -1.81 -2.96
C VAL A 490 -20.52 -0.31 -3.19
N GLY A 491 -21.03 0.50 -2.27
CA GLY A 491 -20.99 1.95 -2.40
C GLY A 491 -21.91 2.65 -1.41
N ASN A 492 -21.79 3.97 -1.36
CA ASN A 492 -22.66 4.84 -0.58
C ASN A 492 -23.22 5.97 -1.47
N PRO A 493 -24.21 5.67 -2.32
CA PRO A 493 -24.77 6.66 -3.24
C PRO A 493 -25.48 7.80 -2.49
N PRO A 494 -25.61 8.99 -3.10
CA PRO A 494 -26.30 10.12 -2.49
C PRO A 494 -27.74 9.80 -2.16
N PHE A 495 -28.15 10.02 -0.92
CA PHE A 495 -29.54 9.85 -0.45
C PHE A 495 -30.34 11.13 -0.68
N LEU A 496 -31.07 11.19 -1.79
CA LEU A 496 -32.00 12.27 -2.07
C LEU A 496 -33.42 11.77 -1.76
N GLY A 497 -34.01 12.27 -0.65
CA GLY A 497 -35.43 12.00 -0.36
C GLY A 497 -36.34 12.53 -1.50
N GLY A 498 -37.45 11.84 -1.80
CA GLY A 498 -38.31 12.12 -2.96
C GLY A 498 -38.75 13.59 -3.11
N LYS A 499 -38.89 14.33 -1.99
CA LYS A 499 -39.21 15.76 -2.02
C LYS A 499 -38.05 16.65 -2.52
N ARG A 500 -36.80 16.22 -2.34
CA ARG A 500 -35.59 16.96 -2.73
C ARG A 500 -35.07 16.56 -4.11
N LEU A 501 -35.49 15.41 -4.62
CA LEU A 501 -34.99 14.86 -5.89
C LEU A 501 -35.16 15.87 -7.04
N ARG A 502 -36.36 16.43 -7.21
CA ARG A 502 -36.65 17.41 -8.26
C ARG A 502 -35.89 18.74 -8.07
N THR A 503 -35.73 19.16 -6.81
CA THR A 503 -35.02 20.41 -6.49
C THR A 503 -33.52 20.29 -6.81
N VAL A 504 -32.93 19.11 -6.61
CA VAL A 504 -31.49 18.88 -6.78
C VAL A 504 -31.16 18.47 -8.22
N LEU A 505 -31.93 17.53 -8.81
CA LEU A 505 -31.66 16.99 -10.15
C LEU A 505 -32.40 17.71 -11.28
N GLY A 506 -33.37 18.53 -10.93
CA GLY A 506 -34.24 19.23 -11.89
C GLY A 506 -35.40 18.38 -12.40
N ASP A 507 -36.48 19.05 -12.84
CA ASP A 507 -37.70 18.38 -13.33
C ASP A 507 -37.45 17.56 -14.61
N ALA A 508 -36.62 18.06 -15.50
CA ALA A 508 -36.31 17.40 -16.77
C ALA A 508 -35.56 16.08 -16.57
N TYR A 509 -34.61 16.03 -15.63
CA TYR A 509 -33.89 14.80 -15.29
C TYR A 509 -34.84 13.78 -14.63
N CYS A 510 -35.62 14.24 -13.66
CA CYS A 510 -36.58 13.37 -12.96
C CYS A 510 -37.65 12.80 -13.92
N ALA A 511 -38.14 13.61 -14.86
CA ALA A 511 -39.08 13.13 -15.86
C ALA A 511 -38.48 12.03 -16.74
N ARG A 512 -37.22 12.18 -17.16
CA ARG A 512 -36.52 11.12 -17.92
C ARG A 512 -36.29 9.87 -17.09
N LEU A 513 -35.88 10.02 -15.82
CA LEU A 513 -35.61 8.90 -14.92
C LEU A 513 -36.88 8.07 -14.63
N PHE A 514 -38.05 8.73 -14.51
CA PHE A 514 -39.31 8.00 -14.27
C PHE A 514 -39.93 7.46 -15.55
N ALA A 515 -39.47 7.89 -16.72
CA ALA A 515 -39.95 7.40 -18.02
C ALA A 515 -39.08 6.23 -18.57
N ALA A 516 -37.83 6.16 -18.19
CA ALA A 516 -36.89 5.08 -18.55
C ALA A 516 -37.11 3.82 -17.68
#